data_39614567151007f69c06837dfb1d72ea
#
_entry.id   39614567151007f69c06837dfb1d72ea
#
_cell.length_a   1.000
_cell.length_b   1.000
_cell.length_c   1.000
_cell.angle_alpha   90.00
_cell.angle_beta   90.00
_cell.angle_gamma   90.00
#
_symmetry.space_group_name_H-M   'P 1'
#
loop_
_entity.id
_entity.type
_entity.pdbx_description
1 polymer ?
#
loop_
_entity_poly.entity_id
_entity_poly.type
_entity_poly.pdbx_seq_one_letter_code
_entity_poly.pdbx_strand_id
1 'polypeptide(L)'
;SMTDGGSIDANFRYPVGTDPETILAAIERNVADFVVSVTTDEGKEPHYVPADDPLVKTLLEVYENQTGEKGFEMTIGGGTYGRLMPRGVAYGALFPDSVDTMHQANEFLAVDDLLRATAIYAEAIYRLTR
;
A
#
# COMPACT_ATOMS: atom_id res chain seq x y z
N SER A 1 27.82 -28.09 -19.92
CA SER A 1 28.67 -27.15 -19.17
C SER A 1 27.86 -26.59 -18.02
N MET A 2 28.38 -26.69 -16.80
CA MET A 2 27.81 -25.95 -15.69
C MET A 2 28.06 -24.45 -15.95
N THR A 3 27.07 -23.63 -15.74
CA THR A 3 27.24 -22.16 -15.78
C THR A 3 28.09 -21.75 -14.58
N ASP A 4 29.17 -21.01 -14.84
CA ASP A 4 30.10 -20.56 -13.78
C ASP A 4 29.55 -19.43 -12.89
N GLY A 5 28.27 -19.10 -12.99
CA GLY A 5 27.62 -18.06 -12.21
C GLY A 5 26.10 -18.04 -12.35
N GLY A 6 25.48 -17.32 -11.47
CA GLY A 6 24.05 -17.05 -11.45
C GLY A 6 23.76 -15.68 -10.84
N SER A 7 22.54 -15.18 -11.03
CA SER A 7 22.05 -13.94 -10.40
C SER A 7 20.72 -14.20 -9.71
N ILE A 8 20.47 -13.45 -8.65
CA ILE A 8 19.21 -13.44 -7.91
C ILE A 8 18.74 -12.00 -7.83
N ASP A 9 17.53 -11.76 -8.29
CA ASP A 9 16.85 -10.49 -8.09
C ASP A 9 15.96 -10.59 -6.85
N ALA A 10 16.17 -9.68 -5.89
CA ALA A 10 15.39 -9.63 -4.66
C ALA A 10 14.67 -8.30 -4.54
N ASN A 11 13.35 -8.34 -4.31
CA ASN A 11 12.55 -7.16 -4.08
C ASN A 11 12.23 -7.01 -2.59
N PHE A 12 12.60 -5.87 -2.01
CA PHE A 12 12.35 -5.59 -0.60
C PHE A 12 11.29 -4.50 -0.46
N ARG A 13 10.32 -4.76 0.43
CA ARG A 13 9.31 -3.80 0.83
C ARG A 13 9.47 -3.55 2.32
N TYR A 14 9.75 -2.33 2.68
CA TYR A 14 10.09 -1.94 4.04
C TYR A 14 9.16 -0.83 4.56
N PRO A 15 8.91 -0.77 5.86
CA PRO A 15 8.07 0.25 6.47
C PRO A 15 8.81 1.59 6.57
N VAL A 16 8.03 2.66 6.79
CA VAL A 16 8.57 3.98 7.15
C VAL A 16 9.51 3.88 8.34
N GLY A 17 10.63 4.58 8.28
CA GLY A 17 11.66 4.57 9.33
C GLY A 17 12.70 3.45 9.19
N THR A 18 12.58 2.60 8.17
CA THR A 18 13.63 1.65 7.83
C THR A 18 14.59 2.29 6.81
N ASP A 19 15.87 2.25 7.12
CA ASP A 19 16.91 2.70 6.20
C ASP A 19 17.27 1.56 5.23
N PRO A 20 17.05 1.72 3.91
CA PRO A 20 17.37 0.71 2.92
C PRO A 20 18.86 0.37 2.86
N GLU A 21 19.76 1.28 3.20
CA GLU A 21 21.19 1.03 3.25
C GLU A 21 21.55 0.01 4.34
N THR A 22 20.81 0.01 5.45
CA THR A 22 20.98 -1.01 6.50
C THR A 22 20.61 -2.41 6.00
N ILE A 23 19.57 -2.51 5.17
CA ILE A 23 19.16 -3.78 4.54
C ILE A 23 20.27 -4.24 3.59
N LEU A 24 20.75 -3.36 2.72
CA LEU A 24 21.81 -3.64 1.77
C LEU A 24 23.09 -4.12 2.47
N ALA A 25 23.56 -3.38 3.48
CA ALA A 25 24.74 -3.76 4.25
C ALA A 25 24.60 -5.11 4.96
N ALA A 26 23.37 -5.46 5.41
CA ALA A 26 23.11 -6.78 5.97
C ALA A 26 23.19 -7.89 4.92
N ILE A 27 22.68 -7.65 3.72
CA ILE A 27 22.78 -8.59 2.60
C ILE A 27 24.25 -8.81 2.24
N GLU A 28 24.98 -7.74 1.98
CA GLU A 28 26.41 -7.79 1.59
C GLU A 28 27.24 -8.59 2.58
N ARG A 29 27.05 -8.36 3.88
CA ARG A 29 27.74 -9.14 4.93
C ARG A 29 27.43 -10.63 4.90
N ASN A 30 26.18 -10.99 4.64
CA ASN A 30 25.73 -12.38 4.68
C ASN A 30 26.10 -13.16 3.41
N VAL A 31 26.37 -12.48 2.30
CA VAL A 31 26.71 -13.12 1.02
C VAL A 31 28.17 -12.95 0.62
N ALA A 32 28.98 -12.28 1.42
CA ALA A 32 30.36 -11.92 1.10
C ALA A 32 31.25 -13.10 0.66
N ASP A 33 30.99 -14.30 1.17
CA ASP A 33 31.81 -15.48 0.88
C ASP A 33 31.52 -16.12 -0.49
N PHE A 34 30.39 -15.77 -1.14
CA PHE A 34 29.97 -16.46 -2.37
C PHE A 34 29.37 -15.55 -3.44
N VAL A 35 29.19 -14.26 -3.17
CA VAL A 35 28.68 -13.26 -4.13
C VAL A 35 29.78 -12.29 -4.52
N VAL A 36 29.97 -12.11 -5.83
CA VAL A 36 31.01 -11.22 -6.38
C VAL A 36 30.57 -9.75 -6.33
N SER A 37 29.29 -9.50 -6.54
CA SER A 37 28.76 -8.12 -6.53
C SER A 37 27.29 -8.11 -6.12
N VAL A 38 26.90 -7.06 -5.40
CA VAL A 38 25.52 -6.69 -5.10
C VAL A 38 25.27 -5.35 -5.77
N THR A 39 24.19 -5.24 -6.52
CA THR A 39 23.75 -3.98 -7.14
C THR A 39 22.35 -3.65 -6.70
N THR A 40 22.04 -2.38 -6.57
CA THR A 40 20.70 -1.91 -6.23
C THR A 40 20.20 -0.91 -7.24
N ASP A 41 18.92 -0.98 -7.54
CA ASP A 41 18.23 0.07 -8.26
C ASP A 41 17.78 1.16 -7.29
N GLU A 42 17.49 2.36 -7.81
CA GLU A 42 16.86 3.41 -7.00
C GLU A 42 15.53 2.93 -6.45
N GLY A 43 15.48 2.76 -5.14
CA GLY A 43 14.28 2.40 -4.40
C GLY A 43 13.26 3.56 -4.40
N LYS A 44 12.05 3.23 -4.02
CA LYS A 44 11.01 4.23 -3.74
C LYS A 44 10.74 4.25 -2.26
N GLU A 45 10.74 5.44 -1.69
CA GLU A 45 10.40 5.63 -0.29
C GLU A 45 8.99 5.11 0.03
N PRO A 46 8.77 4.57 1.24
CA PRO A 46 7.44 4.22 1.70
C PRO A 46 6.54 5.44 1.70
N HIS A 47 5.33 5.28 1.15
CA HIS A 47 4.33 6.34 1.16
C HIS A 47 3.50 6.28 2.44
N TYR A 48 3.42 7.41 3.14
CA TYR A 48 2.68 7.50 4.40
C TYR A 48 2.03 8.88 4.54
N VAL A 49 0.77 8.89 4.95
CA VAL A 49 0.05 10.09 5.36
C VAL A 49 -0.39 9.88 6.81
N PRO A 50 -0.03 10.80 7.73
CA PRO A 50 -0.33 10.63 9.16
C PRO A 50 -1.83 10.56 9.45
N ALA A 51 -2.19 9.80 10.49
CA ALA A 51 -3.57 9.66 10.97
C ALA A 51 -4.23 10.99 11.37
N ASP A 52 -3.44 11.96 11.82
CA ASP A 52 -3.91 13.28 12.21
C ASP A 52 -4.05 14.27 11.05
N ASP A 53 -3.66 13.86 9.82
CA ASP A 53 -3.89 14.67 8.63
C ASP A 53 -5.40 14.91 8.42
N PRO A 54 -5.81 16.16 8.14
CA PRO A 54 -7.22 16.48 7.92
C PRO A 54 -7.91 15.66 6.83
N LEU A 55 -7.18 15.26 5.78
CA LEU A 55 -7.70 14.37 4.75
C LEU A 55 -8.07 13.01 5.36
N VAL A 56 -7.16 12.39 6.11
CA VAL A 56 -7.36 11.09 6.72
C VAL A 56 -8.53 11.13 7.72
N LYS A 57 -8.55 12.12 8.60
CA LYS A 57 -9.67 12.33 9.56
C LYS A 57 -11.00 12.43 8.86
N THR A 58 -11.10 13.27 7.82
CA THR A 58 -12.35 13.42 7.08
C THR A 58 -12.81 12.12 6.44
N LEU A 59 -11.90 11.35 5.85
CA LEU A 59 -12.23 10.07 5.21
C LEU A 59 -12.70 9.02 6.23
N LEU A 60 -12.05 8.94 7.39
CA LEU A 60 -12.46 8.03 8.48
C LEU A 60 -13.84 8.41 9.04
N GLU A 61 -14.11 9.70 9.27
CA GLU A 61 -15.42 10.18 9.70
C GLU A 61 -16.53 9.88 8.68
N VAL A 62 -16.25 10.04 7.38
CA VAL A 62 -17.21 9.69 6.32
C VAL A 62 -17.52 8.19 6.35
N TYR A 63 -16.50 7.35 6.50
CA TYR A 63 -16.69 5.91 6.62
C TYR A 63 -17.60 5.57 7.81
N GLU A 64 -17.33 6.15 8.99
CA GLU A 64 -18.13 5.93 10.19
C GLU A 64 -19.59 6.39 10.00
N ASN A 65 -19.79 7.56 9.36
CA ASN A 65 -21.13 8.08 9.09
C ASN A 65 -21.95 7.18 8.16
N GLN A 66 -21.32 6.61 7.15
CA GLN A 66 -22.01 5.80 6.14
C GLN A 66 -22.21 4.35 6.56
N THR A 67 -21.31 3.81 7.39
CA THR A 67 -21.34 2.38 7.77
C THR A 67 -21.81 2.15 9.20
N GLY A 68 -21.67 3.13 10.08
CA GLY A 68 -21.86 2.97 11.52
C GLY A 68 -20.70 2.25 12.22
N GLU A 69 -19.65 1.90 11.48
CA GLU A 69 -18.48 1.21 11.99
C GLU A 69 -17.30 2.15 12.10
N LYS A 70 -16.43 1.90 13.08
CA LYS A 70 -15.24 2.72 13.28
C LYS A 70 -14.26 2.55 12.13
N GLY A 71 -13.87 3.67 11.52
CA GLY A 71 -12.82 3.71 10.52
C GLY A 71 -11.43 3.49 11.12
N PHE A 72 -10.51 2.94 10.35
CA PHE A 72 -9.12 2.72 10.75
C PHE A 72 -8.17 2.80 9.55
N GLU A 73 -6.92 3.13 9.83
CA GLU A 73 -5.87 3.12 8.83
C GLU A 73 -5.37 1.71 8.58
N MET A 74 -5.01 1.44 7.33
CA MET A 74 -4.41 0.18 6.92
C MET A 74 -3.08 0.41 6.24
N THR A 75 -2.17 -0.52 6.44
CA THR A 75 -0.93 -0.61 5.67
C THR A 75 -1.03 -1.75 4.67
N ILE A 76 -0.64 -1.50 3.44
CA ILE A 76 -0.57 -2.53 2.40
C ILE A 76 0.85 -2.68 1.89
N GLY A 77 1.27 -3.90 1.60
CA GLY A 77 2.59 -4.20 1.05
C GLY A 77 2.75 -3.87 -0.44
N GLY A 78 1.68 -3.39 -1.09
CA GLY A 78 1.67 -3.01 -2.51
C GLY A 78 1.70 -1.49 -2.71
N GLY A 79 2.10 -1.05 -3.90
CA GLY A 79 1.97 0.35 -4.28
C GLY A 79 0.57 0.63 -4.83
N THR A 80 -0.04 1.73 -4.42
CA THR A 80 -1.30 2.24 -4.99
C THR A 80 -1.08 3.55 -5.72
N TYR A 81 -2.06 3.98 -6.49
CA TYR A 81 -2.02 5.30 -7.14
C TYR A 81 -1.97 6.46 -6.14
N GLY A 82 -2.40 6.26 -4.88
CA GLY A 82 -2.30 7.26 -3.81
C GLY A 82 -0.88 7.78 -3.60
N ARG A 83 0.14 6.95 -3.82
CA ARG A 83 1.56 7.33 -3.73
C ARG A 83 2.03 8.35 -4.76
N LEU A 84 1.25 8.60 -5.83
CA LEU A 84 1.58 9.60 -6.85
C LEU A 84 1.31 11.03 -6.37
N MET A 85 0.60 11.17 -5.26
CA MET A 85 0.30 12.45 -4.62
C MET A 85 0.92 12.48 -3.22
N PRO A 86 1.68 13.54 -2.85
CA PRO A 86 2.37 13.60 -1.55
C PRO A 86 1.45 13.38 -0.34
N ARG A 87 0.18 13.81 -0.44
CA ARG A 87 -0.86 13.63 0.59
C ARG A 87 -2.01 12.76 0.11
N GLY A 88 -1.80 11.97 -0.95
CA GLY A 88 -2.82 11.04 -1.43
C GLY A 88 -2.89 9.79 -0.55
N VAL A 89 -4.06 9.26 -0.33
CA VAL A 89 -4.28 7.98 0.34
C VAL A 89 -5.11 7.06 -0.54
N ALA A 90 -4.93 5.75 -0.38
CA ALA A 90 -5.88 4.79 -0.91
C ALA A 90 -7.10 4.76 0.04
N TYR A 91 -8.27 4.87 -0.55
CA TYR A 91 -9.53 4.83 0.17
C TYR A 91 -10.41 3.79 -0.52
N GLY A 92 -10.39 2.60 0.01
CA GLY A 92 -10.86 1.42 -0.69
C GLY A 92 -12.35 1.17 -0.59
N ALA A 93 -12.82 0.28 -1.47
CA ALA A 93 -14.21 -0.17 -1.55
C ALA A 93 -14.40 -1.62 -1.04
N LEU A 94 -13.38 -2.24 -0.49
CA LEU A 94 -13.48 -3.55 0.14
C LEU A 94 -13.91 -3.36 1.60
N PHE A 95 -15.13 -3.80 1.90
CA PHE A 95 -15.65 -3.76 3.27
C PHE A 95 -15.27 -5.03 4.03
N PRO A 96 -15.31 -5.02 5.39
CA PRO A 96 -14.96 -6.20 6.19
C PRO A 96 -15.81 -7.44 5.90
N ASP A 97 -17.03 -7.24 5.42
CA ASP A 97 -17.99 -8.27 5.03
C ASP A 97 -17.95 -8.62 3.53
N SER A 98 -17.12 -7.94 2.74
CA SER A 98 -16.98 -8.20 1.31
C SER A 98 -16.10 -9.41 1.03
N VAL A 99 -16.37 -10.08 -0.09
CA VAL A 99 -15.49 -11.16 -0.58
C VAL A 99 -14.33 -10.54 -1.35
N ASP A 100 -13.12 -10.76 -0.85
CA ASP A 100 -11.90 -10.32 -1.55
C ASP A 100 -11.54 -11.31 -2.66
N THR A 101 -11.70 -10.86 -3.91
CA THR A 101 -11.30 -11.61 -5.11
C THR A 101 -10.21 -10.88 -5.89
N MET A 102 -9.55 -9.91 -5.29
CA MET A 102 -8.53 -9.08 -5.92
C MET A 102 -7.39 -9.95 -6.49
N HIS A 103 -7.04 -9.70 -7.73
CA HIS A 103 -6.00 -10.45 -8.46
C HIS A 103 -6.30 -11.95 -8.66
N GLN A 104 -7.55 -12.38 -8.53
CA GLN A 104 -7.97 -13.76 -8.76
C GLN A 104 -8.70 -13.93 -10.10
N ALA A 105 -8.77 -15.18 -10.56
CA ALA A 105 -9.61 -15.49 -11.71
C ALA A 105 -11.09 -15.21 -11.38
N ASN A 106 -11.81 -14.60 -12.31
CA ASN A 106 -13.20 -14.15 -12.15
C ASN A 106 -13.38 -13.11 -11.02
N GLU A 107 -12.42 -12.19 -10.88
CA GLU A 107 -12.52 -11.04 -9.98
C GLU A 107 -13.87 -10.33 -10.19
N PHE A 108 -14.54 -10.00 -9.08
CA PHE A 108 -15.83 -9.33 -9.11
C PHE A 108 -15.98 -8.36 -7.94
N LEU A 109 -16.91 -7.43 -8.07
CA LEU A 109 -17.39 -6.58 -7.02
C LEU A 109 -18.90 -6.75 -6.89
N ALA A 110 -19.40 -6.98 -5.68
CA ALA A 110 -20.84 -7.04 -5.42
C ALA A 110 -21.50 -5.67 -5.73
N VAL A 111 -22.67 -5.68 -6.33
CA VAL A 111 -23.40 -4.44 -6.67
C VAL A 111 -23.71 -3.62 -5.41
N ASP A 112 -24.07 -4.28 -4.33
CA ASP A 112 -24.37 -3.61 -3.05
C ASP A 112 -23.12 -2.91 -2.50
N ASP A 113 -21.93 -3.52 -2.60
CA ASP A 113 -20.67 -2.91 -2.20
C ASP A 113 -20.31 -1.71 -3.09
N LEU A 114 -20.59 -1.81 -4.38
CA LEU A 114 -20.41 -0.68 -5.31
C LEU A 114 -21.32 0.51 -4.92
N LEU A 115 -22.56 0.26 -4.54
CA LEU A 115 -23.50 1.30 -4.10
C LEU A 115 -23.08 1.91 -2.77
N ARG A 116 -22.66 1.10 -1.79
CA ARG A 116 -22.09 1.56 -0.50
C ARG A 116 -20.86 2.44 -0.72
N ALA A 117 -19.91 1.98 -1.54
CA ALA A 117 -18.71 2.73 -1.87
C ALA A 117 -19.04 4.05 -2.58
N THR A 118 -20.01 4.05 -3.48
CA THR A 118 -20.46 5.28 -4.17
C THR A 118 -20.99 6.32 -3.20
N ALA A 119 -21.78 5.93 -2.20
CA ALA A 119 -22.28 6.84 -1.18
C ALA A 119 -21.14 7.45 -0.34
N ILE A 120 -20.18 6.60 0.07
CA ILE A 120 -18.98 7.03 0.81
C ILE A 120 -18.17 8.03 -0.01
N TYR A 121 -17.88 7.73 -1.27
CA TYR A 121 -17.11 8.64 -2.12
C TYR A 121 -17.84 9.96 -2.40
N ALA A 122 -19.15 9.93 -2.58
CA ALA A 122 -19.94 11.15 -2.79
C ALA A 122 -19.86 12.08 -1.57
N GLU A 123 -20.01 11.54 -0.35
CA GLU A 123 -19.85 12.33 0.88
C GLU A 123 -18.42 12.82 1.06
N ALA A 124 -17.42 11.97 0.81
CA ALA A 124 -16.01 12.33 0.93
C ALA A 124 -15.65 13.51 -0.01
N ILE A 125 -16.04 13.44 -1.28
CA ILE A 125 -15.83 14.51 -2.26
C ILE A 125 -16.51 15.79 -1.79
N TYR A 126 -17.75 15.70 -1.36
CA TYR A 126 -18.51 16.86 -0.88
C TYR A 126 -17.82 17.53 0.32
N ARG A 127 -17.34 16.76 1.30
CA ARG A 127 -16.70 17.33 2.51
C ARG A 127 -15.29 17.86 2.25
N LEU A 128 -14.56 17.28 1.31
CA LEU A 128 -13.19 17.68 0.99
C LEU A 128 -13.11 18.89 0.03
N THR A 129 -14.21 19.26 -0.62
CA THR A 129 -14.25 20.36 -1.61
C THR A 129 -14.90 21.63 -1.10
N ARG A 130 -15.15 21.74 0.21
CA ARG A 130 -15.79 22.92 0.84
C ARG A 130 -14.91 23.67 1.80
#